data_94c2a05de42f625ebe0a33ce7d763517
#
_entry.id   94c2a05de42f625ebe0a33ce7d763517
#
_cell.length_a   1.000
_cell.length_b   1.000
_cell.length_c   1.000
_cell.angle_alpha   90.00
_cell.angle_beta   90.00
_cell.angle_gamma   90.00
#
_symmetry.space_group_name_H-M   'P 1'
#
loop_
_entity.id
_entity.type
_entity.pdbx_description
1 polymer ?
#
loop_
_entity_poly.entity_id
_entity_poly.type
_entity_poly.pdbx_seq_one_letter_code
_entity_poly.pdbx_strand_id
1 'polypeptide(L)'
;MTSVTILQSAADLRPDWVSRCMRSVANWSQRQGYAYLCIGDELFDWVTPGLRKKLGERTPILADLARLRWIESELATRKGLVVWIDADTLVVDPTWRIPDSVHTFFGEECWVQEMAEGTWRAYQSPHNAFMGFTAASPVLGFLVYLSESIIERADAAHIAPQMVGPKLLKALNNLAQFSLVPEAGAVSPELLAEWVSESGKATRCYEQAHRPPLALVNLCSSLNDSDEALQRVEQFLTYHGA
;
A
#
# COMPACT_ATOMS: atom_id res chain seq x y z
N MET A 1 -25.14 -5.39 2.07
CA MET A 1 -23.69 -5.14 2.24
C MET A 1 -23.05 -5.16 0.85
N THR A 2 -22.20 -4.21 0.55
CA THR A 2 -21.41 -4.18 -0.68
C THR A 2 -20.45 -5.37 -0.69
N SER A 3 -20.40 -6.13 -1.79
CA SER A 3 -19.40 -7.20 -1.92
C SER A 3 -18.00 -6.59 -1.99
N VAL A 4 -17.04 -7.16 -1.25
CA VAL A 4 -15.65 -6.70 -1.23
C VAL A 4 -14.76 -7.81 -1.77
N THR A 5 -13.84 -7.47 -2.65
CA THR A 5 -12.80 -8.36 -3.17
C THR A 5 -11.43 -7.77 -2.86
N ILE A 6 -10.61 -8.53 -2.15
CA ILE A 6 -9.23 -8.17 -1.81
C ILE A 6 -8.29 -8.76 -2.85
N LEU A 7 -7.37 -7.94 -3.35
CA LEU A 7 -6.31 -8.32 -4.29
C LEU A 7 -4.94 -8.20 -3.63
N GLN A 8 -4.13 -9.23 -3.74
CA GLN A 8 -2.69 -9.21 -3.39
C GLN A 8 -1.86 -9.89 -4.47
N SER A 9 -0.60 -9.49 -4.57
CA SER A 9 0.38 -10.18 -5.41
C SER A 9 1.74 -10.21 -4.71
N ALA A 10 2.44 -11.32 -4.86
CA ALA A 10 3.83 -11.46 -4.44
C ALA A 10 4.54 -12.54 -5.25
N ALA A 11 5.85 -12.39 -5.45
CA ALA A 11 6.67 -13.43 -6.05
C ALA A 11 6.58 -14.75 -5.27
N ASP A 12 6.77 -15.88 -5.94
CA ASP A 12 6.77 -17.21 -5.30
C ASP A 12 7.89 -17.34 -4.28
N LEU A 13 9.09 -16.85 -4.62
CA LEU A 13 10.21 -16.78 -3.71
C LEU A 13 10.15 -15.48 -2.94
N ARG A 14 9.80 -15.56 -1.65
CA ARG A 14 9.69 -14.42 -0.74
C ARG A 14 10.07 -14.83 0.69
N PRO A 15 10.50 -13.87 1.51
CA PRO A 15 10.75 -14.13 2.93
C PRO A 15 9.51 -14.64 3.67
N ASP A 16 9.73 -15.46 4.69
CA ASP A 16 8.63 -16.05 5.49
C ASP A 16 7.75 -15.00 6.17
N TRP A 17 8.33 -13.88 6.59
CA TRP A 17 7.56 -12.79 7.20
C TRP A 17 6.53 -12.17 6.23
N VAL A 18 6.86 -12.04 4.93
CA VAL A 18 5.90 -11.60 3.90
C VAL A 18 4.76 -12.62 3.78
N SER A 19 5.09 -13.91 3.79
CA SER A 19 4.07 -14.97 3.75
C SER A 19 3.15 -14.93 4.97
N ARG A 20 3.64 -14.50 6.14
CA ARG A 20 2.81 -14.30 7.34
C ARG A 20 1.91 -13.06 7.21
N CYS A 21 2.43 -11.94 6.69
CA CYS A 21 1.61 -10.77 6.35
C CYS A 21 0.46 -11.14 5.41
N MET A 22 0.74 -11.78 4.29
CA MET A 22 -0.28 -12.22 3.33
C MET A 22 -1.31 -13.15 3.95
N ARG A 23 -0.87 -14.07 4.81
CA ARG A 23 -1.76 -14.98 5.54
C ARG A 23 -2.66 -14.22 6.52
N SER A 24 -2.17 -13.16 7.18
CA SER A 24 -2.98 -12.32 8.05
C SER A 24 -4.11 -11.65 7.27
N VAL A 25 -3.82 -11.14 6.07
CA VAL A 25 -4.82 -10.53 5.18
C VAL A 25 -5.82 -11.57 4.68
N ALA A 26 -5.37 -12.75 4.25
CA ALA A 26 -6.27 -13.82 3.79
C ALA A 26 -7.22 -14.28 4.91
N ASN A 27 -6.71 -14.50 6.13
CA ASN A 27 -7.50 -14.88 7.30
C ASN A 27 -8.51 -13.79 7.69
N TRP A 28 -8.09 -12.54 7.67
CA TRP A 28 -8.97 -11.40 7.93
C TRP A 28 -10.07 -11.31 6.88
N SER A 29 -9.72 -11.44 5.59
CA SER A 29 -10.69 -11.43 4.49
C SER A 29 -11.75 -12.52 4.69
N GLN A 30 -11.34 -13.73 5.04
CA GLN A 30 -12.26 -14.83 5.32
C GLN A 30 -13.20 -14.51 6.50
N ARG A 31 -12.68 -13.95 7.59
CA ARG A 31 -13.47 -13.56 8.78
C ARG A 31 -14.51 -12.48 8.46
N GLN A 32 -14.15 -11.54 7.59
CA GLN A 32 -15.03 -10.45 7.19
C GLN A 32 -16.01 -10.84 6.07
N GLY A 33 -15.88 -12.04 5.49
CA GLY A 33 -16.68 -12.49 4.34
C GLY A 33 -16.29 -11.81 3.02
N TYR A 34 -15.06 -11.34 2.90
CA TYR A 34 -14.50 -10.76 1.68
C TYR A 34 -13.95 -11.86 0.77
N ALA A 35 -14.12 -11.70 -0.55
CA ALA A 35 -13.40 -12.52 -1.51
C ALA A 35 -11.90 -12.15 -1.48
N TYR A 36 -11.02 -13.14 -1.60
CA TYR A 36 -9.58 -12.93 -1.61
C TYR A 36 -8.98 -13.57 -2.84
N LEU A 37 -8.24 -12.79 -3.63
CA LEU A 37 -7.51 -13.20 -4.82
C LEU A 37 -6.04 -12.87 -4.65
N CYS A 38 -5.19 -13.85 -4.95
CA CYS A 38 -3.75 -13.68 -4.90
C CYS A 38 -3.14 -14.26 -6.18
N ILE A 39 -2.23 -13.50 -6.81
CA ILE A 39 -1.44 -13.94 -7.96
C ILE A 39 0.04 -13.73 -7.70
N GLY A 40 0.88 -14.35 -8.50
CA GLY A 40 2.33 -14.17 -8.49
C GLY A 40 2.78 -13.07 -9.44
N ASP A 41 3.87 -13.37 -10.16
CA ASP A 41 4.44 -12.46 -11.16
C ASP A 41 3.54 -12.29 -12.40
N GLU A 42 2.45 -13.06 -12.52
CA GLU A 42 1.38 -12.85 -13.52
C GLU A 42 0.76 -11.45 -13.38
N LEU A 43 0.93 -10.79 -12.24
CA LEU A 43 0.57 -9.39 -12.08
C LEU A 43 1.11 -8.52 -13.22
N PHE A 44 2.34 -8.77 -13.66
CA PHE A 44 2.98 -7.97 -14.69
C PHE A 44 2.39 -8.17 -16.09
N ASP A 45 1.59 -9.21 -16.32
CA ASP A 45 0.91 -9.45 -17.60
C ASP A 45 -0.21 -8.43 -17.87
N TRP A 46 -0.68 -7.73 -16.84
CA TRP A 46 -1.63 -6.61 -16.97
C TRP A 46 -1.01 -5.35 -17.61
N VAL A 47 0.31 -5.28 -17.72
CA VAL A 47 1.02 -4.17 -18.39
C VAL A 47 1.39 -4.56 -19.82
N THR A 48 1.12 -3.66 -20.75
CA THR A 48 1.40 -3.92 -22.17
C THR A 48 2.88 -4.24 -22.43
N PRO A 49 3.20 -5.12 -23.40
CA PRO A 49 4.60 -5.49 -23.70
C PRO A 49 5.50 -4.29 -23.98
N GLY A 50 4.97 -3.22 -24.63
CA GLY A 50 5.72 -2.00 -24.92
C GLY A 50 6.16 -1.27 -23.67
N LEU A 51 5.28 -1.08 -22.69
CA LEU A 51 5.59 -0.44 -21.42
C LEU A 51 6.51 -1.31 -20.56
N ARG A 52 6.28 -2.63 -20.52
CA ARG A 52 7.20 -3.57 -19.84
C ARG A 52 8.62 -3.47 -20.41
N LYS A 53 8.76 -3.48 -21.72
CA LYS A 53 10.09 -3.34 -22.36
C LYS A 53 10.75 -2.02 -22.01
N LYS A 54 9.99 -0.90 -21.97
CA LYS A 54 10.50 0.42 -21.61
C LYS A 54 10.95 0.51 -20.16
N LEU A 55 10.20 -0.09 -19.24
CA LEU A 55 10.51 -0.09 -17.81
C LEU A 55 11.66 -1.04 -17.46
N GLY A 56 11.86 -2.13 -18.22
CA GLY A 56 12.90 -3.12 -17.96
C GLY A 56 12.77 -3.71 -16.54
N GLU A 57 13.84 -3.64 -15.76
CA GLU A 57 13.91 -4.18 -14.39
C GLU A 57 13.32 -3.25 -13.31
N ARG A 58 12.61 -2.18 -13.67
CA ARG A 58 12.01 -1.24 -12.72
C ARG A 58 10.72 -1.79 -12.12
N THR A 59 10.86 -2.88 -11.40
CA THR A 59 9.75 -3.63 -10.79
C THR A 59 8.77 -2.78 -9.97
N PRO A 60 9.20 -1.79 -9.14
CA PRO A 60 8.24 -0.99 -8.38
C PRO A 60 7.27 -0.20 -9.26
N ILE A 61 7.78 0.45 -10.33
CA ILE A 61 6.92 1.23 -11.23
C ILE A 61 6.01 0.31 -12.05
N LEU A 62 6.54 -0.84 -12.45
CA LEU A 62 5.77 -1.85 -13.16
C LEU A 62 4.63 -2.37 -12.29
N ALA A 63 4.89 -2.66 -11.00
CA ALA A 63 3.90 -3.10 -10.04
C ALA A 63 2.84 -2.01 -9.78
N ASP A 64 3.26 -0.73 -9.69
CA ASP A 64 2.33 0.39 -9.48
C ASP A 64 1.30 0.53 -10.62
N LEU A 65 1.72 0.34 -11.87
CA LEU A 65 0.78 0.33 -13.00
C LEU A 65 -0.03 -0.97 -13.06
N ALA A 66 0.61 -2.12 -12.87
CA ALA A 66 -0.01 -3.42 -12.99
C ALA A 66 -1.17 -3.61 -12.01
N ARG A 67 -1.01 -3.18 -10.74
CA ARG A 67 -2.08 -3.25 -9.73
C ARG A 67 -3.32 -2.45 -10.12
N LEU A 68 -3.13 -1.25 -10.70
CA LEU A 68 -4.25 -0.43 -11.18
C LEU A 68 -4.99 -1.12 -12.34
N ARG A 69 -4.26 -1.70 -13.29
CA ARG A 69 -4.82 -2.43 -14.41
C ARG A 69 -5.56 -3.70 -13.97
N TRP A 70 -5.04 -4.43 -13.00
CA TRP A 70 -5.74 -5.59 -12.47
C TRP A 70 -7.03 -5.19 -11.73
N ILE A 71 -6.99 -4.14 -10.91
CA ILE A 71 -8.20 -3.59 -10.27
C ILE A 71 -9.26 -3.20 -11.33
N GLU A 72 -8.86 -2.50 -12.40
CA GLU A 72 -9.74 -2.11 -13.49
C GLU A 72 -10.40 -3.32 -14.15
N SER A 73 -9.64 -4.38 -14.42
CA SER A 73 -10.14 -5.64 -14.98
C SER A 73 -11.12 -6.36 -14.05
N GLU A 74 -10.83 -6.43 -12.75
CA GLU A 74 -11.74 -7.05 -11.79
C GLU A 74 -13.07 -6.28 -11.68
N LEU A 75 -13.03 -4.95 -11.70
CA LEU A 75 -14.21 -4.10 -11.69
C LEU A 75 -15.05 -4.19 -12.97
N ALA A 76 -14.46 -4.59 -14.10
CA ALA A 76 -15.23 -4.83 -15.33
C ALA A 76 -16.10 -6.08 -15.24
N THR A 77 -15.78 -7.04 -14.40
CA THR A 77 -16.47 -8.33 -14.27
C THR A 77 -17.19 -8.52 -12.94
N ARG A 78 -16.78 -7.80 -11.89
CA ARG A 78 -17.32 -7.91 -10.54
C ARG A 78 -18.10 -6.66 -10.14
N LYS A 79 -19.13 -6.86 -9.33
CA LYS A 79 -19.85 -5.77 -8.66
C LYS A 79 -19.25 -5.55 -7.28
N GLY A 80 -19.31 -4.31 -6.81
CA GLY A 80 -18.91 -3.94 -5.46
C GLY A 80 -17.57 -3.22 -5.40
N LEU A 81 -16.84 -3.45 -4.32
CA LEU A 81 -15.59 -2.80 -4.01
C LEU A 81 -14.42 -3.77 -4.28
N VAL A 82 -13.43 -3.32 -5.02
CA VAL A 82 -12.15 -4.03 -5.20
C VAL A 82 -11.07 -3.27 -4.45
N VAL A 83 -10.33 -3.95 -3.59
CA VAL A 83 -9.31 -3.38 -2.72
C VAL A 83 -7.99 -4.08 -2.95
N TRP A 84 -6.97 -3.29 -3.25
CA TRP A 84 -5.58 -3.71 -3.30
C TRP A 84 -4.94 -3.59 -1.92
N ILE A 85 -4.17 -4.60 -1.53
CA ILE A 85 -3.33 -4.59 -0.32
C ILE A 85 -1.95 -5.12 -0.68
N ASP A 86 -0.87 -4.37 -0.41
CA ASP A 86 0.50 -4.84 -0.66
C ASP A 86 0.83 -6.07 0.20
N ALA A 87 1.69 -6.94 -0.32
CA ALA A 87 2.03 -8.23 0.29
C ALA A 87 2.71 -8.13 1.67
N ASP A 88 3.39 -7.01 1.93
CA ASP A 88 4.06 -6.67 3.18
C ASP A 88 3.17 -5.90 4.17
N THR A 89 1.86 -6.00 4.02
CA THR A 89 0.89 -5.42 4.93
C THR A 89 0.42 -6.47 5.95
N LEU A 90 0.58 -6.16 7.23
CA LEU A 90 0.12 -6.97 8.35
C LEU A 90 -1.25 -6.47 8.85
N VAL A 91 -2.19 -7.37 9.07
CA VAL A 91 -3.44 -7.08 9.79
C VAL A 91 -3.20 -7.24 11.29
N VAL A 92 -3.28 -6.13 12.03
CA VAL A 92 -3.10 -6.09 13.49
C VAL A 92 -4.45 -6.04 14.24
N ASP A 93 -5.50 -5.47 13.63
CA ASP A 93 -6.87 -5.60 14.16
C ASP A 93 -7.75 -6.41 13.18
N PRO A 94 -7.95 -7.70 13.45
CA PRO A 94 -8.77 -8.55 12.60
C PRO A 94 -10.29 -8.28 12.69
N THR A 95 -10.72 -7.38 13.56
CA THR A 95 -12.14 -6.99 13.71
C THR A 95 -12.50 -5.78 12.86
N TRP A 96 -11.51 -5.00 12.43
CA TRP A 96 -11.69 -3.82 11.60
C TRP A 96 -12.35 -4.16 10.25
N ARG A 97 -13.14 -3.21 9.75
CA ARG A 97 -13.86 -3.35 8.47
C ARG A 97 -13.50 -2.24 7.51
N ILE A 98 -13.40 -2.59 6.23
CA ILE A 98 -13.19 -1.60 5.17
C ILE A 98 -14.39 -0.66 5.10
N PRO A 99 -14.16 0.68 4.99
CA PRO A 99 -15.24 1.64 4.76
C PRO A 99 -15.98 1.34 3.46
N ASP A 100 -17.31 1.24 3.49
CA ASP A 100 -18.16 0.88 2.34
C ASP A 100 -18.93 2.07 1.77
N SER A 101 -18.74 3.26 2.32
CA SER A 101 -19.51 4.47 1.98
C SER A 101 -18.90 5.33 0.86
N VAL A 102 -17.72 4.96 0.35
CA VAL A 102 -16.98 5.76 -0.65
C VAL A 102 -16.59 4.93 -1.88
N HIS A 103 -16.54 5.59 -3.04
CA HIS A 103 -16.22 4.94 -4.32
C HIS A 103 -14.70 4.81 -4.57
N THR A 104 -13.91 5.56 -3.84
CA THR A 104 -12.45 5.60 -3.97
C THR A 104 -11.85 6.01 -2.63
N PHE A 105 -10.84 5.26 -2.18
CA PHE A 105 -10.05 5.61 -1.00
C PHE A 105 -8.61 5.08 -1.12
N PHE A 106 -7.73 5.67 -0.33
CA PHE A 106 -6.33 5.26 -0.18
C PHE A 106 -5.99 5.14 1.30
N GLY A 107 -5.01 4.32 1.63
CA GLY A 107 -4.43 4.32 2.97
C GLY A 107 -3.72 5.65 3.26
N GLU A 108 -3.55 5.97 4.54
CA GLU A 108 -2.83 7.15 4.98
C GLU A 108 -1.43 6.76 5.50
N GLU A 109 -0.40 7.24 4.81
CA GLU A 109 0.96 7.18 5.32
C GLU A 109 1.14 8.25 6.39
N CYS A 110 1.69 7.86 7.55
CA CYS A 110 2.18 8.78 8.56
C CYS A 110 3.70 8.61 8.69
N TRP A 111 4.44 9.35 7.87
CA TRP A 111 5.90 9.27 7.78
C TRP A 111 6.56 10.16 8.80
N VAL A 112 7.22 9.55 9.78
CA VAL A 112 7.94 10.26 10.84
C VAL A 112 9.44 10.22 10.53
N GLN A 113 10.10 11.37 10.57
CA GLN A 113 11.53 11.47 10.32
C GLN A 113 12.21 12.53 11.18
N GLU A 114 13.48 12.31 11.48
CA GLU A 114 14.33 13.31 12.14
C GLU A 114 14.77 14.38 11.14
N MET A 115 14.66 15.64 11.55
CA MET A 115 15.11 16.79 10.80
C MET A 115 16.55 17.14 11.18
N ALA A 116 17.25 17.92 10.32
CA ALA A 116 18.64 18.31 10.52
C ALA A 116 18.93 18.97 11.89
N GLU A 117 17.91 19.55 12.52
CA GLU A 117 17.99 20.21 13.82
C GLU A 117 17.72 19.27 15.01
N GLY A 118 17.61 17.94 14.77
CA GLY A 118 17.30 16.95 15.81
C GLY A 118 15.82 16.98 16.28
N THR A 119 14.97 17.75 15.61
CA THR A 119 13.51 17.73 15.81
C THR A 119 12.87 16.64 14.96
N TRP A 120 11.74 16.09 15.42
CA TRP A 120 10.99 15.10 14.69
C TRP A 120 9.74 15.71 14.06
N ARG A 121 9.41 15.27 12.85
CA ARG A 121 8.20 15.69 12.15
C ARG A 121 7.47 14.48 11.55
N ALA A 122 6.15 14.53 11.60
CA ALA A 122 5.27 13.62 10.94
C ALA A 122 4.68 14.27 9.68
N TYR A 123 4.64 13.50 8.59
CA TYR A 123 4.06 13.91 7.30
C TYR A 123 2.98 12.92 6.93
N GLN A 124 1.78 13.41 6.68
CA GLN A 124 0.65 12.60 6.25
C GLN A 124 0.48 12.73 4.74
N SER A 125 0.28 11.60 4.08
CA SER A 125 0.00 11.54 2.64
C SER A 125 -0.72 10.25 2.25
N PRO A 126 -1.42 10.22 1.10
CA PRO A 126 -1.94 8.97 0.58
C PRO A 126 -0.82 8.02 0.17
N HIS A 127 -1.00 6.73 0.39
CA HIS A 127 -0.13 5.69 -0.15
C HIS A 127 -0.93 4.65 -0.93
N ASN A 128 -0.25 3.91 -1.81
CA ASN A 128 -0.84 2.94 -2.71
C ASN A 128 -0.71 1.48 -2.25
N ALA A 129 -0.21 1.25 -1.04
CA ALA A 129 -0.18 -0.09 -0.45
C ALA A 129 -1.56 -0.56 0.02
N PHE A 130 -2.50 0.37 0.20
CA PHE A 130 -3.91 0.12 0.47
C PHE A 130 -4.76 1.08 -0.35
N MET A 131 -5.56 0.59 -1.28
CA MET A 131 -6.46 1.41 -2.09
C MET A 131 -7.69 0.62 -2.51
N GLY A 132 -8.84 1.31 -2.51
CA GLY A 132 -10.12 0.71 -2.87
C GLY A 132 -10.86 1.51 -3.92
N PHE A 133 -11.52 0.78 -4.84
CA PHE A 133 -12.28 1.36 -5.93
C PHE A 133 -13.58 0.59 -6.17
N THR A 134 -14.64 1.30 -6.56
CA THR A 134 -15.84 0.72 -7.17
C THR A 134 -15.87 1.04 -8.66
N ALA A 135 -16.75 0.40 -9.42
CA ALA A 135 -16.97 0.72 -10.83
C ALA A 135 -17.42 2.18 -11.07
N ALA A 136 -17.93 2.86 -10.04
CA ALA A 136 -18.31 4.28 -10.09
C ALA A 136 -17.16 5.23 -9.75
N SER A 137 -15.95 4.72 -9.49
CA SER A 137 -14.79 5.57 -9.19
C SER A 137 -14.43 6.46 -10.38
N PRO A 138 -14.41 7.79 -10.21
CA PRO A 138 -13.95 8.70 -11.28
C PRO A 138 -12.42 8.75 -11.37
N VAL A 139 -11.70 8.14 -10.43
CA VAL A 139 -10.26 8.30 -10.24
C VAL A 139 -9.46 7.18 -10.87
N LEU A 140 -9.96 5.92 -10.86
CA LEU A 140 -9.18 4.76 -11.29
C LEU A 140 -8.69 4.88 -12.74
N GLY A 141 -9.61 5.10 -13.70
CA GLY A 141 -9.25 5.24 -15.12
C GLY A 141 -8.31 6.42 -15.37
N PHE A 142 -8.46 7.50 -14.59
CA PHE A 142 -7.55 8.64 -14.67
C PHE A 142 -6.15 8.32 -14.15
N LEU A 143 -6.03 7.57 -13.05
CA LEU A 143 -4.74 7.10 -12.53
C LEU A 143 -4.02 6.19 -13.53
N VAL A 144 -4.76 5.26 -14.14
CA VAL A 144 -4.23 4.38 -15.20
C VAL A 144 -3.69 5.22 -16.36
N TYR A 145 -4.53 6.11 -16.89
CA TYR A 145 -4.13 6.99 -18.01
C TYR A 145 -2.91 7.83 -17.69
N LEU A 146 -2.87 8.47 -16.51
CA LEU A 146 -1.73 9.29 -16.11
C LEU A 146 -0.46 8.46 -15.95
N SER A 147 -0.56 7.29 -15.30
CA SER A 147 0.59 6.41 -15.09
C SER A 147 1.20 5.98 -16.41
N GLU A 148 0.39 5.55 -17.37
CA GLU A 148 0.85 5.18 -18.71
C GLU A 148 1.47 6.38 -19.45
N SER A 149 0.78 7.53 -19.45
CA SER A 149 1.26 8.75 -20.09
C SER A 149 2.59 9.23 -19.52
N ILE A 150 2.78 9.14 -18.19
CA ILE A 150 4.04 9.49 -17.53
C ILE A 150 5.15 8.52 -17.97
N ILE A 151 4.90 7.22 -17.95
CA ILE A 151 5.86 6.20 -18.35
C ILE A 151 6.22 6.37 -19.84
N GLU A 152 5.24 6.60 -20.71
CA GLU A 152 5.47 6.77 -22.15
C GLU A 152 6.33 7.99 -22.48
N ARG A 153 6.16 9.08 -21.74
CA ARG A 153 6.90 10.34 -21.98
C ARG A 153 8.25 10.38 -21.27
N ALA A 154 8.42 9.63 -20.19
CA ALA A 154 9.65 9.65 -19.43
C ALA A 154 10.83 9.10 -20.25
N ASP A 155 12.00 9.69 -20.04
CA ASP A 155 13.25 9.08 -20.49
C ASP A 155 13.50 7.79 -19.71
N ALA A 156 13.67 6.68 -20.44
CA ALA A 156 13.88 5.36 -19.84
C ALA A 156 15.09 5.32 -18.88
N ALA A 157 16.10 6.16 -19.07
CA ALA A 157 17.26 6.25 -18.17
C ALA A 157 16.95 6.99 -16.85
N HIS A 158 15.93 7.86 -16.83
CA HIS A 158 15.66 8.80 -15.74
C HIS A 158 14.27 8.63 -15.09
N ILE A 159 13.63 7.46 -15.23
CA ILE A 159 12.36 7.18 -14.56
C ILE A 159 12.62 7.03 -13.06
N ALA A 160 12.13 7.98 -12.26
CA ALA A 160 12.29 7.94 -10.81
C ALA A 160 11.43 6.83 -10.17
N PRO A 161 11.94 6.08 -9.19
CA PRO A 161 11.12 5.21 -8.36
C PRO A 161 9.92 5.97 -7.78
N GLN A 162 8.79 5.32 -7.59
CA GLN A 162 7.54 5.91 -7.05
C GLN A 162 6.89 6.99 -7.93
N MET A 163 7.37 7.20 -9.18
CA MET A 163 6.87 8.26 -10.08
C MET A 163 5.36 8.15 -10.35
N VAL A 164 4.85 6.93 -10.49
CA VAL A 164 3.43 6.67 -10.79
C VAL A 164 2.65 6.12 -9.59
N GLY A 165 3.33 5.86 -8.48
CA GLY A 165 2.75 5.41 -7.21
C GLY A 165 2.57 6.57 -6.21
N PRO A 166 3.24 6.52 -5.04
CA PRO A 166 3.02 7.48 -3.94
C PRO A 166 3.23 8.94 -4.33
N LYS A 167 4.22 9.26 -5.18
CA LYS A 167 4.47 10.65 -5.62
C LYS A 167 3.33 11.20 -6.46
N LEU A 168 2.77 10.40 -7.38
CA LEU A 168 1.62 10.80 -8.17
C LEU A 168 0.40 11.01 -7.28
N LEU A 169 0.12 10.08 -6.37
CA LEU A 169 -1.01 10.19 -5.43
C LEU A 169 -0.90 11.43 -4.56
N LYS A 170 0.28 11.71 -4.01
CA LYS A 170 0.52 12.91 -3.20
C LYS A 170 0.28 14.19 -3.99
N ALA A 171 0.78 14.27 -5.23
CA ALA A 171 0.56 15.44 -6.08
C ALA A 171 -0.92 15.66 -6.39
N LEU A 172 -1.66 14.59 -6.70
CA LEU A 172 -3.10 14.67 -6.98
C LEU A 172 -3.91 14.97 -5.72
N ASN A 173 -3.53 14.43 -4.57
CA ASN A 173 -4.23 14.66 -3.30
C ASN A 173 -4.23 16.13 -2.87
N ASN A 174 -3.17 16.87 -3.20
CA ASN A 174 -3.11 18.32 -2.93
C ASN A 174 -4.24 19.10 -3.65
N LEU A 175 -4.78 18.54 -4.73
CA LEU A 175 -5.86 19.15 -5.52
C LEU A 175 -7.21 18.48 -5.30
N ALA A 176 -7.22 17.14 -5.26
CA ALA A 176 -8.44 16.34 -5.27
C ALA A 176 -8.97 15.99 -3.87
N GLN A 177 -8.10 16.07 -2.84
CA GLN A 177 -8.43 15.72 -1.45
C GLN A 177 -9.12 14.33 -1.37
N PHE A 178 -8.37 13.29 -1.66
CA PHE A 178 -8.87 11.91 -1.64
C PHE A 178 -9.41 11.52 -0.25
N SER A 179 -10.36 10.60 -0.22
CA SER A 179 -10.73 9.93 1.02
C SER A 179 -9.55 9.06 1.49
N LEU A 180 -9.02 9.34 2.67
CA LEU A 180 -7.94 8.58 3.29
C LEU A 180 -8.49 7.69 4.39
N VAL A 181 -7.85 6.53 4.57
CA VAL A 181 -8.17 5.53 5.59
C VAL A 181 -6.97 5.47 6.54
N PRO A 182 -6.99 6.25 7.63
CA PRO A 182 -5.84 6.33 8.53
C PRO A 182 -5.59 5.02 9.30
N GLU A 183 -6.58 4.16 9.48
CA GLU A 183 -6.41 2.85 10.10
C GLU A 183 -5.63 1.84 9.21
N ALA A 184 -5.48 2.12 7.92
CA ALA A 184 -4.66 1.35 7.00
C ALA A 184 -3.41 2.16 6.63
N GLY A 185 -2.41 2.10 7.52
CA GLY A 185 -1.26 2.99 7.50
C GLY A 185 0.01 2.37 6.90
N ALA A 186 0.85 3.25 6.37
CA ALA A 186 2.27 2.98 6.12
C ALA A 186 3.11 3.88 7.04
N VAL A 187 4.19 3.35 7.57
CA VAL A 187 5.00 4.04 8.57
C VAL A 187 6.49 3.97 8.22
N SER A 188 7.27 4.94 8.74
CA SER A 188 8.69 5.02 8.43
C SER A 188 9.51 3.89 9.07
N PRO A 189 10.66 3.50 8.47
CA PRO A 189 11.56 2.50 9.05
C PRO A 189 12.04 2.85 10.46
N GLU A 190 12.26 4.14 10.73
CA GLU A 190 12.68 4.62 12.05
C GLU A 190 11.58 4.37 13.10
N LEU A 191 10.31 4.59 12.74
CA LEU A 191 9.20 4.31 13.63
C LEU A 191 9.06 2.81 13.90
N LEU A 192 9.17 1.98 12.85
CA LEU A 192 9.14 0.53 12.99
C LEU A 192 10.25 0.02 13.92
N ALA A 193 11.45 0.57 13.80
CA ALA A 193 12.59 0.20 14.66
C ALA A 193 12.36 0.62 16.12
N GLU A 194 11.78 1.81 16.36
CA GLU A 194 11.47 2.26 17.71
C GLU A 194 10.35 1.46 18.37
N TRP A 195 9.36 1.00 17.62
CA TRP A 195 8.31 0.14 18.19
C TRP A 195 8.88 -1.16 18.76
N VAL A 196 9.81 -1.78 18.05
CA VAL A 196 10.48 -3.01 18.55
C VAL A 196 11.33 -2.75 19.79
N SER A 197 11.88 -1.54 19.95
CA SER A 197 12.71 -1.15 21.10
C SER A 197 11.91 -0.52 22.24
N GLU A 198 10.59 -0.39 22.11
CA GLU A 198 9.64 0.15 23.10
C GLU A 198 9.94 1.58 23.57
N SER A 199 10.71 2.38 22.83
CA SER A 199 10.97 3.77 23.22
C SER A 199 11.45 4.61 22.06
N GLY A 200 11.10 5.88 22.08
CA GLY A 200 11.72 6.83 21.20
C GLY A 200 10.96 8.12 20.93
N LYS A 201 11.60 8.99 20.19
CA LYS A 201 11.05 10.29 19.78
C LYS A 201 10.14 10.16 18.57
N ALA A 202 10.42 9.19 17.68
CA ALA A 202 9.58 8.92 16.52
C ALA A 202 8.21 8.43 16.94
N THR A 203 8.13 7.51 17.91
CA THR A 203 6.86 7.01 18.46
C THR A 203 6.02 8.13 19.03
N ARG A 204 6.60 9.00 19.86
CA ARG A 204 5.86 10.17 20.40
C ARG A 204 5.41 11.15 19.33
N CYS A 205 6.22 11.38 18.29
CA CYS A 205 5.84 12.24 17.19
C CYS A 205 4.67 11.63 16.38
N TYR A 206 4.70 10.32 16.17
CA TYR A 206 3.63 9.57 15.52
C TYR A 206 2.31 9.65 16.31
N GLU A 207 2.33 9.33 17.60
CA GLU A 207 1.15 9.38 18.48
C GLU A 207 0.48 10.76 18.53
N GLN A 208 1.26 11.82 18.39
CA GLN A 208 0.73 13.19 18.32
C GLN A 208 0.06 13.51 16.98
N ALA A 209 0.52 12.90 15.89
CA ALA A 209 0.06 13.17 14.53
C ALA A 209 -1.05 12.20 14.09
N HIS A 210 -0.97 10.93 14.50
CA HIS A 210 -1.89 9.87 14.12
C HIS A 210 -2.85 9.56 15.27
N ARG A 211 -4.16 9.65 15.02
CA ARG A 211 -5.18 9.52 16.09
C ARG A 211 -5.84 8.15 16.17
N PRO A 212 -6.36 7.54 15.07
CA PRO A 212 -6.95 6.21 15.17
C PRO A 212 -5.85 5.15 15.31
N PRO A 213 -6.11 4.06 16.07
CA PRO A 213 -5.20 2.93 16.08
C PRO A 213 -5.12 2.30 14.68
N LEU A 214 -3.95 1.81 14.31
CA LEU A 214 -3.79 1.08 13.06
C LEU A 214 -4.49 -0.27 13.13
N ALA A 215 -5.21 -0.60 12.07
CA ALA A 215 -5.79 -1.93 11.86
C ALA A 215 -4.95 -2.75 10.86
N LEU A 216 -4.37 -2.06 9.87
CA LEU A 216 -3.43 -2.61 8.91
C LEU A 216 -2.16 -1.77 8.89
N VAL A 217 -1.00 -2.44 8.89
CA VAL A 217 0.31 -1.79 8.87
C VAL A 217 1.10 -2.29 7.67
N ASN A 218 1.40 -1.41 6.72
CA ASN A 218 2.35 -1.70 5.66
C ASN A 218 3.78 -1.50 6.18
N LEU A 219 4.62 -2.53 6.04
CA LEU A 219 5.98 -2.55 6.58
C LEU A 219 7.02 -1.92 5.65
N CYS A 220 6.59 -1.39 4.49
CA CYS A 220 7.42 -0.66 3.54
C CYS A 220 8.73 -1.42 3.20
N SER A 221 8.62 -2.68 2.81
CA SER A 221 9.78 -3.57 2.57
C SER A 221 10.79 -3.00 1.56
N SER A 222 10.30 -2.26 0.56
CA SER A 222 11.16 -1.62 -0.45
C SER A 222 12.07 -0.50 0.07
N LEU A 223 11.85 -0.06 1.32
CA LEU A 223 12.61 1.02 1.97
C LEU A 223 13.44 0.53 3.15
N ASN A 224 13.41 -0.77 3.42
CA ASN A 224 14.18 -1.41 4.49
C ASN A 224 15.23 -2.35 3.89
N ASP A 225 16.44 -2.25 4.41
CA ASP A 225 17.60 -3.00 3.92
C ASP A 225 17.75 -4.40 4.55
N SER A 226 16.87 -4.77 5.50
CA SER A 226 17.03 -6.00 6.29
C SER A 226 15.72 -6.75 6.51
N ASP A 227 15.62 -7.92 5.87
CA ASP A 227 14.54 -8.88 6.13
C ASP A 227 14.47 -9.31 7.60
N GLU A 228 15.59 -9.39 8.30
CA GLU A 228 15.63 -9.74 9.73
C GLU A 228 14.99 -8.66 10.59
N ALA A 229 15.23 -7.38 10.28
CA ALA A 229 14.58 -6.27 10.98
C ALA A 229 13.07 -6.29 10.75
N LEU A 230 12.63 -6.47 9.50
CA LEU A 230 11.20 -6.55 9.16
C LEU A 230 10.51 -7.76 9.79
N GLN A 231 11.20 -8.90 9.86
CA GLN A 231 10.67 -10.07 10.57
C GLN A 231 10.45 -9.80 12.06
N ARG A 232 11.36 -9.08 12.72
CA ARG A 232 11.20 -8.70 14.15
C ARG A 232 10.00 -7.76 14.32
N VAL A 233 9.85 -6.79 13.44
CA VAL A 233 8.70 -5.86 13.45
C VAL A 233 7.39 -6.63 13.25
N GLU A 234 7.32 -7.52 12.28
CA GLU A 234 6.14 -8.33 12.02
C GLU A 234 5.77 -9.18 13.25
N GLN A 235 6.74 -9.81 13.89
CA GLN A 235 6.52 -10.57 15.11
C GLN A 235 6.04 -9.68 16.25
N PHE A 236 6.68 -8.53 16.47
CA PHE A 236 6.28 -7.58 17.50
C PHE A 236 4.82 -7.14 17.32
N LEU A 237 4.45 -6.67 16.13
CA LEU A 237 3.09 -6.21 15.83
C LEU A 237 2.04 -7.33 15.93
N THR A 238 2.40 -8.56 15.58
CA THR A 238 1.51 -9.72 15.70
C THR A 238 1.15 -10.00 17.17
N TYR A 239 2.07 -9.77 18.12
CA TYR A 239 1.87 -10.06 19.54
C TYR A 239 1.34 -8.85 20.33
N HIS A 240 1.68 -7.64 19.95
CA HIS A 240 1.42 -6.43 20.73
C HIS A 240 0.44 -5.45 20.06
N GLY A 241 0.22 -5.59 18.74
CA GLY A 241 -0.52 -4.63 17.94
C GLY A 241 0.32 -3.39 17.58
N ALA A 242 -0.35 -2.35 17.03
CA ALA A 242 0.26 -1.09 16.61
C ALA A 242 -0.32 0.08 17.40
#